data_9c6657e0be10ec3fd95099b1fa104a79
#
_entry.id   9c6657e0be10ec3fd95099b1fa104a79
#
_cell.length_a   1.000
_cell.length_b   1.000
_cell.length_c   1.000
_cell.angle_alpha   90.00
_cell.angle_beta   90.00
_cell.angle_gamma   90.00
#
_symmetry.space_group_name_H-M   'P 1'
#
loop_
_entity.id
_entity.type
_entity.pdbx_description
1 polymer ?
#
loop_
_entity_poly.entity_id
_entity_poly.type
_entity_poly.pdbx_seq_one_letter_code
_entity_poly.pdbx_strand_id
1 'polypeptide(L)'
;MKPFRTYQLSLQFHRDCQGLKLSSIARDQFERALLSIPLNLAEGSAKPTERDRAKFYFTALGSLREVQTLLELFGSAPLRSQADILAAHLYRLCHRPH
;
A
#
# COMPACT_ATOMS: atom_id res chain seq x y z
N MET A 1 -2.69 -3.70 16.51
CA MET A 1 -1.45 -2.97 16.72
C MET A 1 -0.58 -2.97 15.48
N LYS A 2 -0.14 -4.16 15.03
CA LYS A 2 0.70 -4.22 13.83
C LYS A 2 0.03 -3.68 12.59
N PRO A 3 -1.28 -3.99 12.31
CA PRO A 3 -1.95 -3.35 11.18
C PRO A 3 -2.00 -1.85 11.32
N PHE A 4 -2.10 -1.36 12.56
CA PHE A 4 -2.14 0.05 12.85
C PHE A 4 -0.84 0.74 12.40
N ARG A 5 0.32 0.15 12.72
CA ARG A 5 1.60 0.69 12.26
C ARG A 5 1.70 0.68 10.74
N THR A 6 1.34 -0.42 10.12
CA THR A 6 1.35 -0.53 8.66
C THR A 6 0.42 0.50 8.04
N TYR A 7 -0.73 0.72 8.66
CA TYR A 7 -1.68 1.74 8.22
C TYR A 7 -1.05 3.14 8.29
N GLN A 8 -0.38 3.46 9.39
CA GLN A 8 0.30 4.75 9.54
C GLN A 8 1.36 4.95 8.46
N LEU A 9 2.14 3.90 8.18
CA LEU A 9 3.15 3.95 7.13
C LEU A 9 2.50 4.18 5.76
N SER A 10 1.34 3.58 5.51
CA SER A 10 0.64 3.76 4.24
C SER A 10 0.13 5.19 4.08
N LEU A 11 -0.34 5.81 5.16
CA LEU A 11 -0.78 7.20 5.12
C LEU A 11 0.38 8.15 4.84
N GLN A 12 1.54 7.90 5.48
CA GLN A 12 2.71 8.72 5.24
C GLN A 12 3.19 8.58 3.81
N PHE A 13 3.21 7.35 3.31
CA PHE A 13 3.59 7.09 1.92
C PHE A 13 2.66 7.81 0.95
N HIS A 14 1.35 7.77 1.22
CA HIS A 14 0.38 8.48 0.41
C HIS A 14 0.70 9.98 0.34
N ARG A 15 0.99 10.58 1.50
CA ARG A 15 1.34 12.00 1.57
C ARG A 15 2.62 12.29 0.77
N ASP A 16 3.61 11.44 0.92
CA ASP A 16 4.91 11.67 0.28
C ASP A 16 4.86 11.50 -1.23
N CYS A 17 3.86 10.79 -1.74
CA CYS A 17 3.68 10.62 -3.18
C CYS A 17 2.95 11.77 -3.85
N GLN A 18 2.38 12.71 -3.09
CA GLN A 18 1.53 13.75 -3.65
C GLN A 18 2.25 14.70 -4.61
N GLY A 19 3.55 14.87 -4.44
CA GLY A 19 4.34 15.74 -5.32
C GLY A 19 4.84 15.08 -6.60
N LEU A 20 4.58 13.79 -6.79
CA LEU A 20 5.09 13.06 -7.93
C LEU A 20 4.38 13.51 -9.21
N LYS A 21 5.19 13.85 -10.24
CA LYS A 21 4.64 14.31 -11.52
C LYS A 21 4.49 13.13 -12.46
N LEU A 22 3.29 12.93 -12.96
CA LEU A 22 2.94 11.83 -13.84
C LEU A 22 2.06 12.35 -14.98
N SER A 23 2.04 11.62 -16.10
CA SER A 23 1.07 11.87 -17.16
C SER A 23 -0.33 11.63 -16.61
N SER A 24 -1.37 12.16 -17.29
CA SER A 24 -2.74 12.03 -16.78
C SER A 24 -3.17 10.58 -16.65
N ILE A 25 -2.79 9.73 -17.61
CA ILE A 25 -3.15 8.32 -17.57
C ILE A 25 -2.46 7.60 -16.40
N ALA A 26 -1.15 7.81 -16.26
CA ALA A 26 -0.41 7.19 -15.19
C ALA A 26 -0.86 7.71 -13.82
N ARG A 27 -1.24 8.99 -13.74
CA ARG A 27 -1.73 9.59 -12.50
C ARG A 27 -3.00 8.90 -12.02
N ASP A 28 -3.96 8.67 -12.91
CA ASP A 28 -5.21 8.03 -12.51
C ASP A 28 -4.97 6.63 -11.96
N GLN A 29 -4.13 5.84 -12.65
CA GLN A 29 -3.77 4.51 -12.20
C GLN A 29 -3.05 4.57 -10.85
N PHE A 30 -2.09 5.47 -10.74
CA PHE A 30 -1.27 5.60 -9.54
C PHE A 30 -2.11 6.01 -8.34
N GLU A 31 -2.96 7.03 -8.51
CA GLU A 31 -3.76 7.54 -7.40
C GLU A 31 -4.80 6.52 -6.93
N ARG A 32 -5.39 5.77 -7.86
CA ARG A 32 -6.35 4.72 -7.52
C ARG A 32 -5.68 3.61 -6.71
N ALA A 33 -4.53 3.13 -7.19
CA ALA A 33 -3.81 2.07 -6.50
C ALA A 33 -3.30 2.56 -5.14
N LEU A 34 -2.79 3.79 -5.10
CA LEU A 34 -2.25 4.37 -3.87
C LEU A 34 -3.33 4.52 -2.80
N LEU A 35 -4.51 4.98 -3.19
CA LEU A 35 -5.64 5.13 -2.26
C LEU A 35 -6.15 3.79 -1.75
N SER A 36 -6.09 2.77 -2.60
CA SER A 36 -6.55 1.43 -2.24
C SER A 36 -5.77 0.83 -1.07
N ILE A 37 -4.51 1.22 -0.88
CA ILE A 37 -3.68 0.65 0.17
C ILE A 37 -4.24 0.96 1.57
N PRO A 38 -4.35 2.25 1.97
CA PRO A 38 -4.87 2.54 3.31
C PRO A 38 -6.34 2.14 3.47
N LEU A 39 -7.14 2.22 2.41
CA LEU A 39 -8.55 1.84 2.51
C LEU A 39 -8.69 0.36 2.83
N ASN A 40 -7.92 -0.51 2.18
CA ASN A 40 -7.99 -1.94 2.45
C ASN A 40 -7.37 -2.30 3.79
N LEU A 41 -6.33 -1.59 4.22
CA LEU A 41 -5.77 -1.81 5.56
C LEU A 41 -6.79 -1.46 6.64
N ALA A 42 -7.48 -0.34 6.49
CA ALA A 42 -8.52 0.07 7.44
C ALA A 42 -9.67 -0.92 7.44
N GLU A 43 -10.12 -1.31 6.26
CA GLU A 43 -11.24 -2.24 6.12
C GLU A 43 -10.88 -3.59 6.75
N GLY A 44 -9.69 -4.10 6.43
CA GLY A 44 -9.25 -5.40 6.95
C GLY A 44 -9.09 -5.39 8.46
N SER A 45 -8.56 -4.30 9.02
CA SER A 45 -8.35 -4.23 10.47
C SER A 45 -9.66 -4.26 11.26
N ALA A 46 -10.77 -3.92 10.62
CA ALA A 46 -12.08 -3.91 11.25
C ALA A 46 -12.76 -5.28 11.21
N LYS A 47 -12.23 -6.25 10.47
CA LYS A 47 -12.84 -7.57 10.35
C LYS A 47 -12.57 -8.42 11.60
N PRO A 48 -13.53 -9.24 12.01
CA PRO A 48 -13.40 -9.99 13.28
C PRO A 48 -12.45 -11.18 13.21
N THR A 49 -12.21 -11.76 12.03
CA THR A 49 -11.36 -12.95 11.93
C THR A 49 -10.10 -12.65 11.11
N GLU A 50 -9.03 -13.40 11.40
CA GLU A 50 -7.79 -13.25 10.64
C GLU A 50 -7.97 -13.64 9.18
N ARG A 51 -8.81 -14.62 8.91
CA ARG A 51 -9.10 -15.05 7.55
C ARG A 51 -9.72 -13.91 6.74
N ASP A 52 -10.67 -13.20 7.32
CA ASP A 52 -11.31 -12.08 6.64
C ASP A 52 -10.37 -10.89 6.52
N ARG A 53 -9.57 -10.63 7.56
CA ARG A 53 -8.56 -9.56 7.49
C ARG A 53 -7.57 -9.82 6.37
N ALA A 54 -7.14 -11.06 6.20
CA ALA A 54 -6.13 -11.41 5.19
C ALA A 54 -6.59 -11.06 3.78
N LYS A 55 -7.87 -11.23 3.47
CA LYS A 55 -8.39 -10.88 2.15
C LYS A 55 -8.12 -9.42 1.80
N PHE A 56 -8.37 -8.53 2.75
CA PHE A 56 -8.17 -7.09 2.53
C PHE A 56 -6.68 -6.75 2.49
N TYR A 57 -5.88 -7.40 3.33
CA TYR A 57 -4.44 -7.17 3.33
C TYR A 57 -3.79 -7.62 2.02
N PHE A 58 -4.23 -8.75 1.46
CA PHE A 58 -3.75 -9.19 0.15
C PHE A 58 -4.15 -8.21 -0.95
N THR A 59 -5.35 -7.64 -0.87
CA THR A 59 -5.77 -6.62 -1.83
C THR A 59 -4.89 -5.38 -1.73
N ALA A 60 -4.59 -4.95 -0.50
CA ALA A 60 -3.68 -3.82 -0.28
C ALA A 60 -2.29 -4.10 -0.84
N LEU A 61 -1.78 -5.31 -0.64
CA LEU A 61 -0.47 -5.70 -1.17
C LEU A 61 -0.47 -5.68 -2.70
N GLY A 62 -1.53 -6.17 -3.32
CA GLY A 62 -1.66 -6.12 -4.79
C GLY A 62 -1.63 -4.68 -5.30
N SER A 63 -2.34 -3.79 -4.64
CA SER A 63 -2.33 -2.37 -4.99
C SER A 63 -0.94 -1.77 -4.83
N LEU A 64 -0.23 -2.15 -3.76
CA LEU A 64 1.12 -1.65 -3.54
C LEU A 64 2.10 -2.17 -4.60
N ARG A 65 1.94 -3.44 -5.06
CA ARG A 65 2.75 -3.96 -6.15
C ARG A 65 2.56 -3.16 -7.43
N GLU A 66 1.33 -2.74 -7.68
CA GLU A 66 1.04 -1.87 -8.83
C GLU A 66 1.74 -0.52 -8.66
N VAL A 67 1.68 0.06 -7.47
CA VAL A 67 2.38 1.32 -7.17
C VAL A 67 3.90 1.16 -7.34
N GLN A 68 4.47 0.05 -6.86
CA GLN A 68 5.89 -0.21 -7.02
C GLN A 68 6.30 -0.24 -8.49
N THR A 69 5.48 -0.88 -9.33
CA THR A 69 5.75 -0.94 -10.77
C THR A 69 5.75 0.46 -11.39
N LEU A 70 4.74 1.26 -11.04
CA LEU A 70 4.66 2.63 -11.57
C LEU A 70 5.84 3.48 -11.09
N LEU A 71 6.28 3.30 -9.85
CA LEU A 71 7.45 4.01 -9.33
C LEU A 71 8.75 3.61 -10.02
N GLU A 72 8.86 2.36 -10.46
CA GLU A 72 10.01 1.95 -11.25
C GLU A 72 10.05 2.68 -12.59
N LEU A 73 8.89 2.91 -13.19
CA LEU A 73 8.79 3.57 -14.48
C LEU A 73 8.94 5.10 -14.38
N PHE A 74 8.37 5.70 -13.35
CA PHE A 74 8.22 7.15 -13.29
C PHE A 74 8.68 7.78 -11.98
N GLY A 75 9.04 6.99 -10.97
CA GLY A 75 9.26 7.49 -9.64
C GLY A 75 10.71 7.84 -9.32
N SER A 76 10.90 8.30 -8.10
CA SER A 76 12.20 8.63 -7.54
C SER A 76 12.71 7.49 -6.67
N ALA A 77 14.03 7.45 -6.45
CA ALA A 77 14.64 6.44 -5.61
C ALA A 77 14.09 6.48 -4.16
N PRO A 78 13.92 7.67 -3.53
CA PRO A 78 13.36 7.71 -2.18
C PRO A 78 11.96 7.11 -2.08
N LEU A 79 11.09 7.36 -3.05
CA LEU A 79 9.74 6.79 -3.03
C LEU A 79 9.76 5.29 -3.28
N ARG A 80 10.65 4.81 -4.14
CA ARG A 80 10.80 3.36 -4.35
C ARG A 80 11.24 2.66 -3.07
N SER A 81 12.22 3.22 -2.37
CA SER A 81 12.68 2.67 -1.09
C SER A 81 11.55 2.64 -0.06
N GLN A 82 10.78 3.71 0.02
CA GLN A 82 9.67 3.80 0.95
C GLN A 82 8.59 2.76 0.63
N ALA A 83 8.30 2.57 -0.65
CA ALA A 83 7.35 1.55 -1.09
C ALA A 83 7.82 0.15 -0.71
N ASP A 84 9.11 -0.12 -0.84
CA ASP A 84 9.68 -1.43 -0.49
C ASP A 84 9.56 -1.70 1.02
N ILE A 85 9.79 -0.69 1.84
CA ILE A 85 9.62 -0.81 3.29
C ILE A 85 8.17 -1.12 3.64
N LEU A 86 7.25 -0.38 3.04
CA LEU A 86 5.81 -0.62 3.25
C LEU A 86 5.42 -2.02 2.79
N ALA A 87 5.95 -2.46 1.65
CA ALA A 87 5.67 -3.79 1.13
C ALA A 87 6.14 -4.89 2.08
N ALA A 88 7.29 -4.71 2.74
CA ALA A 88 7.79 -5.68 3.70
C ALA A 88 6.84 -5.78 4.91
N HIS A 89 6.35 -4.65 5.41
CA HIS A 89 5.37 -4.64 6.50
C HIS A 89 4.08 -5.33 6.09
N LEU A 90 3.58 -5.00 4.91
CA LEU A 90 2.31 -5.53 4.43
C LEU A 90 2.41 -7.01 4.11
N TYR A 91 3.54 -7.44 3.55
CA TYR A 91 3.77 -8.86 3.29
C TYR A 91 3.66 -9.67 4.58
N ARG A 92 4.23 -9.18 5.68
CA ARG A 92 4.15 -9.88 6.97
C ARG A 92 2.72 -9.99 7.48
N LEU A 93 1.90 -8.96 7.26
CA LEU A 93 0.48 -9.04 7.61
C LEU A 93 -0.25 -10.11 6.82
N CYS A 94 0.06 -10.22 5.52
CA CYS A 94 -0.58 -11.19 4.64
C CYS A 94 -0.23 -12.63 4.99
N HIS A 95 0.95 -12.84 5.54
CA HIS A 95 1.50 -14.20 5.76
C HIS A 95 1.60 -14.57 7.23
N ARG A 96 0.80 -13.93 8.07
CA ARG A 96 0.75 -14.29 9.48
C ARG A 96 0.08 -15.64 9.67
N PRO A 97 0.56 -16.45 10.61
CA PRO A 97 -0.11 -17.71 10.95
C PRO A 97 -1.53 -17.42 11.46
N HIS A 98 -2.44 -18.32 11.13
CA HIS A 98 -3.84 -18.24 11.60
C HIS A 98 -4.05 -19.19 12.80
#